data_79d955e92eda070c9ad63dc38a6c2a59
#
_entry.id   79d955e92eda070c9ad63dc38a6c2a59
#
_cell.length_a   1.000
_cell.length_b   1.000
_cell.length_c   1.000
_cell.angle_alpha   90.00
_cell.angle_beta   90.00
_cell.angle_gamma   90.00
#
_symmetry.space_group_name_H-M   'P 1'
#
loop_
_entity.id
_entity.type
_entity.pdbx_description
1 polymer ?
#
loop_
_entity_poly.entity_id
_entity_poly.type
_entity_poly.pdbx_seq_one_letter_code
_entity_poly.pdbx_strand_id
1 'polypeptide(L)'
;MATFPKPLIALVMGICILPALLNLLGLDFASDAETLSSEAVRNLSTGQLQEAMHRALAGSYTHTILEWSAFCTAIFTTLLAFACFANKPDVATPILGVALLCAGIMDAFHTLAADRLVEAVADNGNLIPFTWALCRLFNALISIVGTSLLLIGNFGRSWRFNSTVVAGTSSVFVLLAYVTIQICAKSQNLPNTTFPNAVITRPWDVLPLLLFLGAGIWLYPAFYRKYPSIFSSALIVSTLPNVATQLHMAFGSTALFDNHFNIAHFLKIIAYLVPLTGLILDYVYTYSALEQRNHEFSQEIHERKAAEGKLQLALSDLKQTQVQLIQSEKMSGLGQMVSGIAHEINNPVNFIHGNLSHLNHCVDDLLNLSRLYQETYPKPPERVRQELEDVDLDFLKADIPKLLTSMNVGTERIREIVKSLRNFSRLDEAAVKQADIHEGLESTLMILKHRLQASGDRPAVEVVRCYGELPPVECYAGQLNQVFMNIMVNALDAMEAAVAADLKTRERCDLQASSDNTLEELAPISSTLTLTTRLGPDQQTVMISIGDTGGGIPDSVLNKIFDPFFTTKPVGKGTGLGMSISHQIVTEHHQGTLTCLSTLGEGTEFTITIPTTQNQSPVGASE
;
A
#
# COMPACT_ATOMS: atom_id res chain seq x y z
N MET A 1 -36.08 5.75 3.53
CA MET A 1 -36.66 4.39 3.47
C MET A 1 -36.96 4.07 2.01
N ALA A 2 -36.48 2.96 1.52
CA ALA A 2 -36.75 2.54 0.14
C ALA A 2 -38.21 2.06 0.02
N THR A 3 -39.03 2.83 -0.67
CA THR A 3 -40.45 2.51 -0.92
C THR A 3 -40.66 2.26 -2.40
N PHE A 4 -41.67 1.45 -2.72
CA PHE A 4 -42.08 1.24 -4.12
C PHE A 4 -42.45 2.59 -4.76
N PRO A 5 -42.00 2.87 -6.00
CA PRO A 5 -42.16 4.20 -6.60
C PRO A 5 -43.63 4.62 -6.76
N LYS A 6 -43.97 5.82 -6.33
CA LYS A 6 -45.34 6.35 -6.42
C LYS A 6 -45.97 6.29 -7.82
N PRO A 7 -45.23 6.59 -8.93
CA PRO A 7 -45.79 6.43 -10.27
C PRO A 7 -46.20 4.98 -10.60
N LEU A 8 -45.43 4.00 -10.14
CA LEU A 8 -45.75 2.59 -10.35
C LEU A 8 -46.96 2.15 -9.50
N ILE A 9 -47.13 2.69 -8.27
CA ILE A 9 -48.34 2.47 -7.48
C ILE A 9 -49.56 3.02 -8.23
N ALA A 10 -49.50 4.24 -8.75
CA ALA A 10 -50.57 4.81 -9.54
C ALA A 10 -50.86 4.01 -10.80
N LEU A 11 -49.84 3.51 -11.49
CA LEU A 11 -50.00 2.64 -12.65
C LEU A 11 -50.73 1.33 -12.26
N VAL A 12 -50.31 0.65 -11.20
CA VAL A 12 -50.95 -0.59 -10.71
C VAL A 12 -52.42 -0.34 -10.35
N MET A 13 -52.72 0.76 -9.64
CA MET A 13 -54.08 1.16 -9.34
C MET A 13 -54.92 1.39 -10.61
N GLY A 14 -54.35 2.11 -11.59
CA GLY A 14 -54.99 2.34 -12.89
C GLY A 14 -55.29 1.02 -13.62
N ILE A 15 -54.35 0.09 -13.67
CA ILE A 15 -54.53 -1.24 -14.29
C ILE A 15 -55.61 -2.07 -13.57
N CYS A 16 -55.71 -1.98 -12.25
CA CYS A 16 -56.75 -2.69 -11.49
C CYS A 16 -58.15 -2.14 -11.72
N ILE A 17 -58.30 -0.83 -11.97
CA ILE A 17 -59.58 -0.17 -12.14
C ILE A 17 -60.04 -0.17 -13.62
N LEU A 18 -59.09 -0.01 -14.55
CA LEU A 18 -59.35 0.12 -15.98
C LEU A 18 -60.24 -0.95 -16.58
N PRO A 19 -60.02 -2.26 -16.36
CA PRO A 19 -60.89 -3.34 -16.92
C PRO A 19 -62.33 -3.18 -16.47
N ALA A 20 -62.57 -2.85 -15.19
CA ALA A 20 -63.93 -2.63 -14.65
C ALA A 20 -64.60 -1.41 -15.32
N LEU A 21 -63.84 -0.32 -15.53
CA LEU A 21 -64.37 0.86 -16.25
C LEU A 21 -64.68 0.53 -17.70
N LEU A 22 -63.80 -0.18 -18.41
CA LEU A 22 -63.99 -0.57 -19.80
C LEU A 22 -65.20 -1.50 -19.94
N ASN A 23 -65.40 -2.43 -18.98
CA ASN A 23 -66.57 -3.29 -18.93
C ASN A 23 -67.86 -2.45 -18.75
N LEU A 24 -67.87 -1.46 -17.86
CA LEU A 24 -69.00 -0.53 -17.70
C LEU A 24 -69.30 0.26 -18.96
N LEU A 25 -68.31 0.49 -19.79
CA LEU A 25 -68.45 1.18 -21.11
C LEU A 25 -68.88 0.25 -22.22
N GLY A 26 -69.16 -1.04 -21.93
CA GLY A 26 -69.66 -2.03 -22.86
C GLY A 26 -68.60 -2.82 -23.62
N LEU A 27 -67.32 -2.70 -23.22
CA LEU A 27 -66.26 -3.55 -23.75
C LEU A 27 -66.34 -4.92 -23.06
N ASP A 28 -66.48 -5.96 -23.90
CA ASP A 28 -66.55 -7.35 -23.44
C ASP A 28 -65.19 -8.02 -23.65
N PHE A 29 -64.65 -8.61 -22.58
CA PHE A 29 -63.42 -9.41 -22.60
C PHE A 29 -63.72 -10.91 -22.57
N ALA A 30 -64.99 -11.31 -22.68
CA ALA A 30 -65.38 -12.71 -22.74
C ALA A 30 -64.84 -13.37 -24.02
N SER A 31 -64.47 -14.60 -23.92
CA SER A 31 -64.13 -15.43 -25.08
C SER A 31 -65.35 -16.30 -25.39
N ASP A 32 -66.02 -16.02 -26.51
CA ASP A 32 -67.20 -16.83 -26.91
C ASP A 32 -66.81 -18.30 -27.04
N ALA A 33 -67.17 -19.06 -26.05
CA ALA A 33 -67.08 -20.50 -26.09
C ALA A 33 -68.41 -21.06 -26.66
N GLU A 34 -68.59 -20.95 -27.98
CA GLU A 34 -69.66 -21.71 -28.64
C GLU A 34 -69.42 -23.20 -28.42
N THR A 35 -70.31 -23.84 -27.66
CA THR A 35 -70.29 -25.27 -27.53
C THR A 35 -70.71 -25.88 -28.87
N LEU A 36 -69.73 -26.42 -29.60
CA LEU A 36 -69.96 -27.14 -30.84
C LEU A 36 -70.79 -28.44 -30.50
N SER A 37 -72.07 -28.33 -30.73
CA SER A 37 -72.92 -29.58 -30.62
C SER A 37 -72.54 -30.50 -31.78
N SER A 38 -72.55 -31.81 -31.50
CA SER A 38 -72.30 -32.85 -32.51
C SER A 38 -73.25 -32.76 -33.74
N GLU A 39 -74.39 -32.13 -33.59
CA GLU A 39 -75.36 -31.88 -34.66
C GLU A 39 -75.00 -30.67 -35.51
N ALA A 40 -74.49 -29.58 -34.90
CA ALA A 40 -73.98 -28.41 -35.61
C ALA A 40 -72.75 -28.78 -36.43
N VAL A 41 -71.81 -29.56 -35.89
CA VAL A 41 -70.61 -30.03 -36.58
C VAL A 41 -70.88 -30.82 -37.85
N ARG A 42 -71.92 -31.57 -37.91
CA ARG A 42 -72.29 -32.38 -39.08
C ARG A 42 -72.71 -31.55 -40.29
N ASN A 43 -73.15 -30.34 -40.10
CA ASN A 43 -73.71 -29.47 -41.13
C ASN A 43 -72.71 -28.32 -41.61
N LEU A 44 -71.54 -28.27 -41.03
CA LEU A 44 -70.53 -27.23 -41.37
C LEU A 44 -69.61 -27.71 -42.48
N SER A 45 -69.29 -26.83 -43.41
CA SER A 45 -68.17 -27.03 -44.36
C SER A 45 -66.84 -27.07 -43.60
N THR A 46 -65.79 -27.66 -44.22
CA THR A 46 -64.48 -27.81 -43.58
C THR A 46 -63.90 -26.45 -43.11
N GLY A 47 -64.08 -25.35 -43.85
CA GLY A 47 -63.63 -24.01 -43.44
C GLY A 47 -64.45 -23.45 -42.30
N GLN A 48 -65.77 -23.63 -42.30
CA GLN A 48 -66.66 -23.22 -41.19
C GLN A 48 -66.40 -24.04 -39.92
N LEU A 49 -66.08 -25.33 -40.05
CA LEU A 49 -65.69 -26.17 -38.93
C LEU A 49 -64.36 -25.69 -38.31
N GLN A 50 -63.37 -25.36 -39.16
CA GLN A 50 -62.10 -24.85 -38.67
C GLN A 50 -62.26 -23.52 -37.94
N GLU A 51 -63.07 -22.58 -38.48
CA GLU A 51 -63.37 -21.31 -37.81
C GLU A 51 -64.16 -21.50 -36.51
N ALA A 52 -65.13 -22.37 -36.47
CA ALA A 52 -65.88 -22.72 -35.25
C ALA A 52 -64.99 -23.38 -34.21
N MET A 53 -64.08 -24.24 -34.61
CA MET A 53 -63.07 -24.83 -33.68
C MET A 53 -62.13 -23.75 -33.13
N HIS A 54 -61.65 -22.82 -33.96
CA HIS A 54 -60.80 -21.70 -33.49
C HIS A 54 -61.54 -20.82 -32.45
N ARG A 55 -62.80 -20.50 -32.69
CA ARG A 55 -63.62 -19.74 -31.73
C ARG A 55 -63.85 -20.53 -30.43
N ALA A 56 -64.19 -21.80 -30.51
CA ALA A 56 -64.39 -22.65 -29.34
C ALA A 56 -63.14 -22.81 -28.50
N LEU A 57 -61.94 -22.78 -29.11
CA LEU A 57 -60.67 -22.90 -28.40
C LEU A 57 -60.09 -21.54 -27.92
N ALA A 58 -60.63 -20.41 -28.41
CA ALA A 58 -60.08 -19.09 -28.09
C ALA A 58 -60.02 -18.79 -26.59
N GLY A 59 -61.04 -19.16 -25.84
CA GLY A 59 -61.10 -19.05 -24.37
C GLY A 59 -60.01 -19.86 -23.66
N SER A 60 -59.83 -21.11 -24.09
CA SER A 60 -58.77 -21.98 -23.53
C SER A 60 -57.39 -21.46 -23.82
N TYR A 61 -57.11 -20.98 -25.07
CA TYR A 61 -55.82 -20.40 -25.42
C TYR A 61 -55.50 -19.13 -24.63
N THR A 62 -56.48 -18.23 -24.48
CA THR A 62 -56.31 -17.02 -23.66
C THR A 62 -56.01 -17.36 -22.21
N HIS A 63 -56.76 -18.27 -21.65
CA HIS A 63 -56.55 -18.75 -20.27
C HIS A 63 -55.15 -19.37 -20.10
N THR A 64 -54.73 -20.27 -21.00
CA THR A 64 -53.41 -20.91 -20.97
C THR A 64 -52.29 -19.90 -21.06
N ILE A 65 -52.34 -18.90 -21.97
CA ILE A 65 -51.34 -17.86 -22.09
C ILE A 65 -51.24 -17.02 -20.80
N LEU A 66 -52.37 -16.61 -20.21
CA LEU A 66 -52.39 -15.80 -19.00
C LEU A 66 -51.81 -16.58 -17.78
N GLU A 67 -52.14 -17.85 -17.65
CA GLU A 67 -51.66 -18.72 -16.58
C GLU A 67 -50.16 -18.98 -16.68
N TRP A 68 -49.66 -19.36 -17.89
CA TRP A 68 -48.21 -19.55 -18.10
C TRP A 68 -47.44 -18.26 -17.89
N SER A 69 -47.99 -17.09 -18.23
CA SER A 69 -47.37 -15.80 -17.97
C SER A 69 -47.19 -15.55 -16.46
N ALA A 70 -48.18 -15.89 -15.64
CA ALA A 70 -48.09 -15.81 -14.19
C ALA A 70 -47.01 -16.74 -13.62
N PHE A 71 -46.98 -17.99 -14.11
CA PHE A 71 -45.98 -19.00 -13.69
C PHE A 71 -44.56 -18.58 -14.07
N CYS A 72 -44.34 -18.13 -15.31
CA CYS A 72 -43.03 -17.61 -15.74
C CYS A 72 -42.57 -16.44 -14.87
N THR A 73 -43.48 -15.52 -14.53
CA THR A 73 -43.19 -14.39 -13.64
C THR A 73 -42.77 -14.87 -12.23
N ALA A 74 -43.40 -15.90 -11.71
CA ALA A 74 -43.02 -16.52 -10.44
C ALA A 74 -41.61 -17.15 -10.50
N ILE A 75 -41.27 -17.83 -11.61
CA ILE A 75 -39.92 -18.38 -11.82
C ILE A 75 -38.88 -17.25 -11.83
N PHE A 76 -39.07 -16.20 -12.61
CA PHE A 76 -38.12 -15.07 -12.68
C PHE A 76 -37.97 -14.38 -11.33
N THR A 77 -39.07 -14.20 -10.58
CA THR A 77 -39.03 -13.64 -9.22
C THR A 77 -38.15 -14.48 -8.31
N THR A 78 -38.28 -15.80 -8.39
CA THR A 78 -37.49 -16.71 -7.55
C THR A 78 -36.03 -16.76 -7.93
N LEU A 79 -35.71 -16.84 -9.22
CA LEU A 79 -34.32 -16.79 -9.69
C LEU A 79 -33.62 -15.50 -9.25
N LEU A 80 -34.32 -14.37 -9.38
CA LEU A 80 -33.77 -13.09 -8.93
C LEU A 80 -33.66 -13.00 -7.41
N ALA A 81 -34.63 -13.60 -6.67
CA ALA A 81 -34.57 -13.66 -5.22
C ALA A 81 -33.33 -14.43 -4.70
N PHE A 82 -32.97 -15.53 -5.35
CA PHE A 82 -31.75 -16.27 -5.04
C PHE A 82 -30.47 -15.50 -5.48
N ALA A 83 -30.51 -14.81 -6.59
CA ALA A 83 -29.40 -13.93 -7.01
C ALA A 83 -29.17 -12.81 -5.99
N CYS A 84 -30.23 -12.20 -5.47
CA CYS A 84 -30.14 -11.22 -4.37
C CYS A 84 -29.55 -11.84 -3.10
N PHE A 85 -29.99 -13.05 -2.74
CA PHE A 85 -29.49 -13.77 -1.56
C PHE A 85 -28.01 -14.10 -1.64
N ALA A 86 -27.50 -14.44 -2.82
CA ALA A 86 -26.08 -14.72 -3.04
C ALA A 86 -25.21 -13.48 -2.74
N ASN A 87 -25.71 -12.29 -3.06
CA ASN A 87 -24.99 -11.02 -2.85
C ASN A 87 -25.19 -10.45 -1.43
N LYS A 88 -26.38 -10.65 -0.86
CA LYS A 88 -26.73 -10.19 0.49
C LYS A 88 -27.51 -11.31 1.19
N PRO A 89 -26.94 -11.96 2.22
CA PRO A 89 -27.57 -13.11 2.87
C PRO A 89 -28.79 -12.71 3.72
N ASP A 90 -29.86 -12.29 3.04
CA ASP A 90 -31.17 -11.95 3.61
C ASP A 90 -32.13 -13.12 3.38
N VAL A 91 -32.65 -13.72 4.45
CA VAL A 91 -33.54 -14.87 4.38
C VAL A 91 -34.93 -14.53 3.83
N ALA A 92 -35.36 -13.28 3.92
CA ALA A 92 -36.70 -12.85 3.56
C ALA A 92 -36.96 -13.01 2.06
N THR A 93 -36.03 -12.53 1.24
CA THR A 93 -36.17 -12.50 -0.22
C THR A 93 -36.30 -13.92 -0.82
N PRO A 94 -35.42 -14.91 -0.53
CA PRO A 94 -35.54 -16.24 -1.11
C PRO A 94 -36.73 -17.04 -0.57
N ILE A 95 -37.09 -16.90 0.69
CA ILE A 95 -38.26 -17.60 1.26
C ILE A 95 -39.54 -17.15 0.57
N LEU A 96 -39.73 -15.83 0.39
CA LEU A 96 -40.90 -15.30 -0.31
C LEU A 96 -40.86 -15.58 -1.82
N GLY A 97 -39.66 -15.58 -2.43
CA GLY A 97 -39.49 -16.02 -3.81
C GLY A 97 -39.96 -17.46 -4.01
N VAL A 98 -39.56 -18.39 -3.14
CA VAL A 98 -40.00 -19.79 -3.20
C VAL A 98 -41.50 -19.93 -2.91
N ALA A 99 -42.06 -19.15 -1.99
CA ALA A 99 -43.51 -19.12 -1.75
C ALA A 99 -44.28 -18.75 -3.02
N LEU A 100 -43.84 -17.71 -3.75
CA LEU A 100 -44.41 -17.30 -5.03
C LEU A 100 -44.19 -18.37 -6.13
N LEU A 101 -43.07 -19.07 -6.15
CA LEU A 101 -42.82 -20.16 -7.09
C LEU A 101 -43.77 -21.33 -6.82
N CYS A 102 -43.96 -21.71 -5.57
CA CYS A 102 -44.89 -22.78 -5.21
C CYS A 102 -46.34 -22.43 -5.58
N ALA A 103 -46.75 -21.17 -5.41
CA ALA A 103 -48.02 -20.67 -5.90
C ALA A 103 -48.11 -20.74 -7.45
N GLY A 104 -47.05 -20.34 -8.16
CA GLY A 104 -46.96 -20.46 -9.63
C GLY A 104 -46.99 -21.94 -10.11
N ILE A 105 -46.37 -22.88 -9.38
CA ILE A 105 -46.43 -24.30 -9.69
C ILE A 105 -47.88 -24.80 -9.56
N MET A 106 -48.64 -24.33 -8.58
CA MET A 106 -50.05 -24.62 -8.45
C MET A 106 -50.87 -24.08 -9.65
N ASP A 107 -50.56 -22.84 -10.08
CA ASP A 107 -51.18 -22.24 -11.27
C ASP A 107 -50.84 -23.06 -12.56
N ALA A 108 -49.58 -23.49 -12.72
CA ALA A 108 -49.20 -24.38 -13.83
C ALA A 108 -49.93 -25.72 -13.81
N PHE A 109 -50.09 -26.32 -12.59
CA PHE A 109 -50.90 -27.55 -12.43
C PHE A 109 -52.35 -27.30 -12.83
N HIS A 110 -52.97 -26.20 -12.39
CA HIS A 110 -54.33 -25.81 -12.77
C HIS A 110 -54.50 -25.77 -14.29
N THR A 111 -53.56 -25.14 -15.01
CA THR A 111 -53.57 -25.02 -16.47
C THR A 111 -53.41 -26.39 -17.15
N LEU A 112 -52.41 -27.18 -16.74
CA LEU A 112 -52.18 -28.50 -17.29
C LEU A 112 -53.37 -29.44 -17.09
N ALA A 113 -54.07 -29.33 -15.94
CA ALA A 113 -55.28 -30.08 -15.65
C ALA A 113 -56.49 -29.61 -16.48
N ALA A 114 -56.61 -28.26 -16.66
CA ALA A 114 -57.65 -27.65 -17.51
C ALA A 114 -57.54 -28.09 -18.97
N ASP A 115 -56.29 -28.13 -19.49
CA ASP A 115 -55.99 -28.51 -20.88
C ASP A 115 -55.87 -30.03 -21.08
N ARG A 116 -56.20 -30.82 -20.03
CA ARG A 116 -56.15 -32.32 -20.05
C ARG A 116 -54.75 -32.88 -20.38
N LEU A 117 -53.70 -32.12 -20.14
CA LEU A 117 -52.30 -32.57 -20.31
C LEU A 117 -51.81 -33.41 -19.11
N VAL A 118 -52.51 -33.31 -17.99
CA VAL A 118 -52.34 -34.17 -16.81
C VAL A 118 -53.61 -34.95 -16.58
N GLU A 119 -53.50 -36.26 -16.30
CA GLU A 119 -54.66 -37.10 -15.96
C GLU A 119 -55.32 -36.60 -14.68
N ALA A 120 -56.48 -35.97 -14.83
CA ALA A 120 -57.34 -35.58 -13.74
C ALA A 120 -58.68 -36.31 -13.90
N VAL A 121 -59.20 -36.84 -12.80
CA VAL A 121 -60.35 -37.75 -12.81
C VAL A 121 -61.66 -36.98 -12.95
N ALA A 122 -61.71 -35.70 -12.55
CA ALA A 122 -62.94 -34.89 -12.53
C ALA A 122 -63.25 -34.22 -13.89
N ASP A 123 -64.56 -33.88 -14.08
CA ASP A 123 -65.00 -33.10 -15.24
C ASP A 123 -64.52 -31.65 -15.20
N ASN A 124 -64.18 -31.04 -16.39
CA ASN A 124 -63.66 -29.69 -16.51
C ASN A 124 -64.57 -28.59 -15.96
N GLY A 125 -65.90 -28.82 -16.06
CA GLY A 125 -66.87 -27.85 -15.52
C GLY A 125 -66.70 -27.59 -14.02
N ASN A 126 -66.26 -28.61 -13.27
CA ASN A 126 -65.97 -28.53 -11.83
C ASN A 126 -64.49 -28.42 -11.53
N LEU A 127 -63.64 -29.02 -12.35
CA LEU A 127 -62.19 -29.06 -12.12
C LEU A 127 -61.55 -27.67 -12.22
N ILE A 128 -61.85 -26.92 -13.29
CA ILE A 128 -61.21 -25.60 -13.53
C ILE A 128 -61.59 -24.59 -12.41
N PRO A 129 -62.88 -24.41 -12.05
CA PRO A 129 -63.21 -23.46 -10.97
C PRO A 129 -62.70 -23.91 -9.59
N PHE A 130 -62.67 -25.21 -9.30
CA PHE A 130 -62.15 -25.72 -8.04
C PHE A 130 -60.64 -25.57 -7.91
N THR A 131 -59.87 -25.97 -8.93
CA THR A 131 -58.41 -25.84 -8.91
C THR A 131 -57.99 -24.38 -8.90
N TRP A 132 -58.70 -23.47 -9.57
CA TRP A 132 -58.53 -22.03 -9.45
C TRP A 132 -58.63 -21.55 -7.98
N ALA A 133 -59.77 -21.81 -7.33
CA ALA A 133 -60.00 -21.35 -5.96
C ALA A 133 -58.93 -21.91 -5.00
N LEU A 134 -58.54 -23.16 -5.21
CA LEU A 134 -57.50 -23.80 -4.43
C LEU A 134 -56.12 -23.19 -4.65
N CYS A 135 -55.74 -22.88 -5.90
CA CYS A 135 -54.48 -22.20 -6.20
C CYS A 135 -54.43 -20.80 -5.54
N ARG A 136 -55.54 -20.06 -5.58
CA ARG A 136 -55.64 -18.76 -4.92
C ARG A 136 -55.55 -18.85 -3.40
N LEU A 137 -56.23 -19.85 -2.81
CA LEU A 137 -56.15 -20.11 -1.38
C LEU A 137 -54.72 -20.52 -0.97
N PHE A 138 -54.09 -21.40 -1.74
CA PHE A 138 -52.73 -21.84 -1.51
C PHE A 138 -51.75 -20.65 -1.58
N ASN A 139 -51.85 -19.78 -2.62
CA ASN A 139 -51.01 -18.58 -2.77
C ASN A 139 -51.14 -17.64 -1.57
N ALA A 140 -52.37 -17.36 -1.12
CA ALA A 140 -52.59 -16.52 0.05
C ALA A 140 -51.97 -17.13 1.31
N LEU A 141 -52.22 -18.42 1.57
CA LEU A 141 -51.72 -19.11 2.76
C LEU A 141 -50.19 -19.22 2.78
N ILE A 142 -49.55 -19.64 1.69
CA ILE A 142 -48.11 -19.81 1.64
C ILE A 142 -47.35 -18.47 1.80
N SER A 143 -47.91 -17.41 1.22
CA SER A 143 -47.38 -16.05 1.36
C SER A 143 -47.51 -15.53 2.80
N ILE A 144 -48.67 -15.78 3.45
CA ILE A 144 -48.92 -15.44 4.85
C ILE A 144 -48.00 -16.23 5.78
N VAL A 145 -47.89 -17.55 5.58
CA VAL A 145 -46.99 -18.40 6.39
C VAL A 145 -45.55 -17.99 6.23
N GLY A 146 -45.07 -17.80 5.01
CA GLY A 146 -43.70 -17.35 4.73
C GLY A 146 -43.38 -16.01 5.41
N THR A 147 -44.27 -15.02 5.26
CA THR A 147 -44.11 -13.71 5.89
C THR A 147 -44.20 -13.78 7.42
N SER A 148 -45.12 -14.60 7.98
CA SER A 148 -45.26 -14.78 9.43
C SER A 148 -44.05 -15.46 10.05
N LEU A 149 -43.48 -16.48 9.40
CA LEU A 149 -42.23 -17.11 9.84
C LEU A 149 -41.09 -16.11 9.93
N LEU A 150 -41.01 -15.20 8.96
CA LEU A 150 -40.00 -14.13 8.95
C LEU A 150 -40.23 -13.09 10.06
N LEU A 151 -41.48 -12.80 10.40
CA LEU A 151 -41.82 -11.90 11.50
C LEU A 151 -41.49 -12.48 12.87
N ILE A 152 -41.79 -13.77 13.10
CA ILE A 152 -41.55 -14.46 14.37
C ILE A 152 -40.06 -14.83 14.52
N GLY A 153 -39.41 -15.22 13.41
CA GLY A 153 -38.03 -15.70 13.41
C GLY A 153 -37.04 -14.60 13.75
N ASN A 154 -36.04 -14.97 14.55
CA ASN A 154 -34.90 -14.11 14.85
C ASN A 154 -33.68 -14.64 14.06
N PHE A 155 -33.49 -14.14 12.83
CA PHE A 155 -32.48 -14.63 11.91
C PHE A 155 -31.15 -13.86 12.13
N GLY A 156 -30.09 -14.63 12.44
CA GLY A 156 -28.75 -14.07 12.68
C GLY A 156 -28.03 -13.69 11.39
N ARG A 157 -26.84 -13.07 11.54
CA ARG A 157 -25.96 -12.68 10.41
C ARG A 157 -25.16 -13.84 9.79
N SER A 158 -25.27 -15.07 10.31
CA SER A 158 -24.52 -16.23 9.82
C SER A 158 -25.08 -16.73 8.49
N TRP A 159 -24.29 -16.68 7.43
CA TRP A 159 -24.68 -17.16 6.09
C TRP A 159 -25.07 -18.63 6.09
N ARG A 160 -24.34 -19.50 6.84
CA ARG A 160 -24.66 -20.96 6.93
C ARG A 160 -26.01 -21.21 7.60
N PHE A 161 -26.31 -20.50 8.67
CA PHE A 161 -27.60 -20.62 9.35
C PHE A 161 -28.73 -20.16 8.44
N ASN A 162 -28.56 -19.02 7.76
CA ASN A 162 -29.56 -18.47 6.86
C ASN A 162 -29.82 -19.39 5.66
N SER A 163 -28.81 -20.00 5.06
CA SER A 163 -28.98 -20.95 3.95
C SER A 163 -29.70 -22.22 4.36
N THR A 164 -29.46 -22.75 5.57
CA THR A 164 -30.14 -23.90 6.11
C THR A 164 -31.64 -23.61 6.35
N VAL A 165 -31.96 -22.43 6.89
CA VAL A 165 -33.34 -21.99 7.09
C VAL A 165 -34.08 -21.85 5.76
N VAL A 166 -33.46 -21.20 4.77
CA VAL A 166 -34.04 -21.07 3.43
C VAL A 166 -34.27 -22.43 2.80
N ALA A 167 -33.28 -23.33 2.82
CA ALA A 167 -33.44 -24.69 2.26
C ALA A 167 -34.54 -25.49 2.95
N GLY A 168 -34.59 -25.47 4.29
CA GLY A 168 -35.59 -26.16 5.05
C GLY A 168 -37.02 -25.65 4.79
N THR A 169 -37.19 -24.31 4.82
CA THR A 169 -38.51 -23.69 4.57
C THR A 169 -38.96 -23.94 3.13
N SER A 170 -38.06 -23.83 2.17
CA SER A 170 -38.33 -24.09 0.75
C SER A 170 -38.77 -25.55 0.52
N SER A 171 -38.08 -26.50 1.15
CA SER A 171 -38.43 -27.92 1.05
C SER A 171 -39.83 -28.20 1.59
N VAL A 172 -40.21 -27.58 2.70
CA VAL A 172 -41.58 -27.70 3.27
C VAL A 172 -42.62 -27.12 2.31
N PHE A 173 -42.36 -25.95 1.72
CA PHE A 173 -43.28 -25.30 0.78
C PHE A 173 -43.47 -26.13 -0.49
N VAL A 174 -42.40 -26.68 -1.07
CA VAL A 174 -42.46 -27.57 -2.24
C VAL A 174 -43.22 -28.86 -1.90
N LEU A 175 -42.98 -29.43 -0.73
CA LEU A 175 -43.71 -30.63 -0.29
C LEU A 175 -45.21 -30.35 -0.14
N LEU A 176 -45.61 -29.21 0.46
CA LEU A 176 -47.02 -28.81 0.58
C LEU A 176 -47.68 -28.63 -0.79
N ALA A 177 -47.02 -27.97 -1.74
CA ALA A 177 -47.52 -27.82 -3.10
C ALA A 177 -47.70 -29.19 -3.78
N TYR A 178 -46.70 -30.07 -3.68
CA TYR A 178 -46.77 -31.43 -4.25
C TYR A 178 -47.92 -32.26 -3.67
N VAL A 179 -48.07 -32.27 -2.34
CA VAL A 179 -49.15 -33.00 -1.68
C VAL A 179 -50.52 -32.46 -2.11
N THR A 180 -50.67 -31.14 -2.19
CA THR A 180 -51.92 -30.50 -2.64
C THR A 180 -52.28 -30.91 -4.07
N ILE A 181 -51.30 -30.88 -4.99
CA ILE A 181 -51.46 -31.32 -6.38
C ILE A 181 -51.89 -32.78 -6.45
N GLN A 182 -51.25 -33.69 -5.69
CA GLN A 182 -51.60 -35.13 -5.67
C GLN A 182 -53.01 -35.39 -5.16
N ILE A 183 -53.45 -34.63 -4.15
CA ILE A 183 -54.83 -34.75 -3.62
C ILE A 183 -55.83 -34.31 -4.70
N CYS A 184 -55.60 -33.17 -5.36
CA CYS A 184 -56.51 -32.65 -6.40
C CYS A 184 -56.60 -33.57 -7.61
N ALA A 185 -55.46 -34.07 -8.11
CA ALA A 185 -55.41 -34.90 -9.31
C ALA A 185 -56.16 -36.25 -9.11
N LYS A 186 -56.17 -36.80 -7.88
CA LYS A 186 -56.76 -38.10 -7.56
C LYS A 186 -58.18 -38.02 -7.06
N SER A 187 -58.74 -36.84 -6.78
CA SER A 187 -60.08 -36.64 -6.27
C SER A 187 -61.12 -36.83 -7.37
N GLN A 188 -62.05 -37.83 -7.17
CA GLN A 188 -63.15 -38.10 -8.11
C GLN A 188 -64.35 -37.16 -7.93
N ASN A 189 -64.62 -36.75 -6.72
CA ASN A 189 -65.78 -35.93 -6.36
C ASN A 189 -65.28 -34.57 -5.87
N LEU A 190 -65.26 -33.57 -6.78
CA LEU A 190 -64.97 -32.20 -6.43
C LEU A 190 -66.23 -31.44 -6.07
N PRO A 191 -66.24 -30.60 -5.02
CA PRO A 191 -67.39 -29.77 -4.68
C PRO A 191 -67.69 -28.74 -5.75
N ASN A 192 -68.97 -28.43 -5.93
CA ASN A 192 -69.41 -27.35 -6.78
C ASN A 192 -68.87 -26.01 -6.22
N THR A 193 -68.23 -25.24 -7.04
CA THR A 193 -67.63 -23.95 -6.66
C THR A 193 -68.28 -22.74 -7.30
N THR A 194 -69.12 -22.95 -8.35
CA THR A 194 -69.81 -21.93 -9.10
C THR A 194 -71.30 -21.97 -8.92
N PHE A 195 -71.94 -20.85 -8.54
CA PHE A 195 -73.34 -20.66 -8.30
C PHE A 195 -73.87 -19.43 -9.03
N PRO A 196 -74.21 -19.54 -10.33
CA PRO A 196 -74.48 -18.36 -11.18
C PRO A 196 -75.65 -17.47 -10.73
N ASN A 197 -76.58 -18.03 -10.01
CA ASN A 197 -77.78 -17.31 -9.52
C ASN A 197 -77.68 -16.78 -8.08
N ALA A 198 -76.48 -16.94 -7.45
CA ALA A 198 -76.25 -16.41 -6.13
C ALA A 198 -75.58 -15.04 -6.18
N VAL A 199 -75.75 -14.19 -5.14
CA VAL A 199 -75.04 -12.90 -5.00
C VAL A 199 -73.54 -13.12 -4.96
N ILE A 200 -73.11 -14.21 -4.32
CA ILE A 200 -71.73 -14.64 -4.34
C ILE A 200 -71.65 -15.80 -5.33
N THR A 201 -71.20 -15.52 -6.53
CA THR A 201 -71.19 -16.49 -7.63
C THR A 201 -70.18 -17.62 -7.42
N ARG A 202 -69.07 -17.29 -6.71
CA ARG A 202 -68.00 -18.24 -6.37
C ARG A 202 -67.59 -18.09 -4.90
N PRO A 203 -68.31 -18.72 -3.95
CA PRO A 203 -68.07 -18.52 -2.51
C PRO A 203 -66.70 -19.01 -2.03
N TRP A 204 -66.06 -19.96 -2.73
CA TRP A 204 -64.72 -20.45 -2.42
C TRP A 204 -63.63 -19.38 -2.66
N ASP A 205 -63.86 -18.35 -3.50
CA ASP A 205 -62.96 -17.23 -3.78
C ASP A 205 -63.04 -16.13 -2.70
N VAL A 206 -64.03 -16.16 -1.81
CA VAL A 206 -64.19 -15.20 -0.69
C VAL A 206 -63.11 -15.39 0.38
N LEU A 207 -62.73 -16.63 0.69
CA LEU A 207 -61.69 -16.88 1.69
C LEU A 207 -60.32 -16.33 1.25
N PRO A 208 -59.79 -16.59 0.03
CA PRO A 208 -58.60 -15.96 -0.47
C PRO A 208 -58.70 -14.41 -0.48
N LEU A 209 -59.85 -13.82 -0.83
CA LEU A 209 -60.10 -12.39 -0.78
C LEU A 209 -59.83 -11.82 0.61
N LEU A 210 -60.42 -12.44 1.65
CA LEU A 210 -60.24 -11.98 3.04
C LEU A 210 -58.82 -12.15 3.52
N LEU A 211 -58.14 -13.23 3.11
CA LEU A 211 -56.74 -13.48 3.45
C LEU A 211 -55.81 -12.45 2.81
N PHE A 212 -55.96 -12.11 1.54
CA PHE A 212 -55.18 -11.05 0.89
C PHE A 212 -55.45 -9.67 1.50
N LEU A 213 -56.71 -9.33 1.80
CA LEU A 213 -57.05 -8.09 2.51
C LEU A 213 -56.38 -8.04 3.88
N GLY A 214 -56.47 -9.09 4.68
CA GLY A 214 -55.82 -9.16 5.98
C GLY A 214 -54.30 -9.06 5.90
N ALA A 215 -53.69 -9.75 4.95
CA ALA A 215 -52.25 -9.67 4.72
C ALA A 215 -51.83 -8.24 4.32
N GLY A 216 -52.57 -7.61 3.43
CA GLY A 216 -52.27 -6.25 2.97
C GLY A 216 -52.43 -5.17 4.03
N ILE A 217 -53.41 -5.30 4.92
CA ILE A 217 -53.71 -4.31 5.98
C ILE A 217 -52.77 -4.46 7.19
N TRP A 218 -52.48 -5.66 7.60
CA TRP A 218 -51.76 -5.94 8.87
C TRP A 218 -50.39 -6.60 8.66
N LEU A 219 -50.30 -7.70 7.89
CA LEU A 219 -49.10 -8.53 7.83
C LEU A 219 -47.97 -7.90 7.01
N TYR A 220 -48.24 -7.50 5.78
CA TYR A 220 -47.22 -6.91 4.91
C TYR A 220 -46.71 -5.55 5.40
N PRO A 221 -47.55 -4.65 5.98
CA PRO A 221 -47.04 -3.46 6.65
C PRO A 221 -46.16 -3.75 7.86
N ALA A 222 -46.49 -4.76 8.67
CA ALA A 222 -45.67 -5.23 9.78
C ALA A 222 -44.31 -5.80 9.27
N PHE A 223 -44.37 -6.56 8.20
CA PHE A 223 -43.19 -7.11 7.54
C PHE A 223 -42.29 -6.01 6.99
N TYR A 224 -42.84 -5.00 6.29
CA TYR A 224 -42.10 -3.84 5.80
C TYR A 224 -41.40 -3.04 6.91
N ARG A 225 -42.03 -2.92 8.08
CA ARG A 225 -41.40 -2.26 9.24
C ARG A 225 -40.16 -3.02 9.74
N LYS A 226 -40.18 -4.37 9.70
CA LYS A 226 -39.09 -5.22 10.17
C LYS A 226 -38.00 -5.37 9.11
N TYR A 227 -38.37 -5.48 7.84
CA TYR A 227 -37.49 -5.65 6.67
C TYR A 227 -37.75 -4.56 5.62
N PRO A 228 -37.32 -3.31 5.87
CA PRO A 228 -37.61 -2.20 4.96
C PRO A 228 -36.81 -2.35 3.65
N SER A 229 -37.51 -2.67 2.57
CA SER A 229 -36.99 -2.78 1.22
C SER A 229 -38.05 -2.39 0.18
N ILE A 230 -37.63 -2.13 -1.08
CA ILE A 230 -38.59 -1.87 -2.17
C ILE A 230 -39.42 -3.13 -2.41
N PHE A 231 -38.78 -4.30 -2.34
CA PHE A 231 -39.49 -5.59 -2.46
C PHE A 231 -40.59 -5.78 -1.41
N SER A 232 -40.28 -5.50 -0.13
CA SER A 232 -41.31 -5.63 0.94
C SER A 232 -42.42 -4.60 0.80
N SER A 233 -42.17 -3.41 0.29
CA SER A 233 -43.23 -2.46 -0.02
C SER A 233 -44.02 -2.83 -1.28
N ALA A 234 -43.41 -3.52 -2.24
CA ALA A 234 -44.10 -4.06 -3.41
C ALA A 234 -45.11 -5.17 -3.03
N LEU A 235 -44.82 -5.95 -1.97
CA LEU A 235 -45.82 -6.94 -1.44
C LEU A 235 -47.09 -6.27 -0.94
N ILE A 236 -46.99 -5.09 -0.32
CA ILE A 236 -48.15 -4.29 0.07
C ILE A 236 -48.96 -3.90 -1.18
N VAL A 237 -48.28 -3.39 -2.19
CA VAL A 237 -48.92 -2.95 -3.45
C VAL A 237 -49.52 -4.11 -4.21
N SER A 238 -48.90 -5.32 -4.20
CA SER A 238 -49.41 -6.51 -4.87
C SER A 238 -50.76 -7.00 -4.28
N THR A 239 -51.12 -6.54 -3.09
CA THR A 239 -52.44 -6.80 -2.50
C THR A 239 -53.57 -6.23 -3.36
N LEU A 240 -53.37 -5.06 -3.99
CA LEU A 240 -54.37 -4.39 -4.83
C LEU A 240 -54.84 -5.29 -5.99
N PRO A 241 -53.96 -5.78 -6.89
CA PRO A 241 -54.37 -6.68 -7.97
C PRO A 241 -54.85 -8.05 -7.43
N ASN A 242 -54.31 -8.57 -6.32
CA ASN A 242 -54.83 -9.80 -5.71
C ASN A 242 -56.27 -9.65 -5.23
N VAL A 243 -56.60 -8.57 -4.55
CA VAL A 243 -57.97 -8.27 -4.10
C VAL A 243 -58.90 -8.05 -5.29
N ALA A 244 -58.49 -7.25 -6.30
CA ALA A 244 -59.27 -7.02 -7.50
C ALA A 244 -59.56 -8.32 -8.25
N THR A 245 -58.58 -9.21 -8.40
CA THR A 245 -58.73 -10.57 -8.96
C THR A 245 -59.81 -11.34 -8.25
N GLN A 246 -59.80 -11.39 -6.92
CA GLN A 246 -60.75 -12.16 -6.14
C GLN A 246 -62.16 -11.52 -6.14
N LEU A 247 -62.28 -10.19 -6.23
CA LEU A 247 -63.57 -9.51 -6.37
C LEU A 247 -64.25 -9.89 -7.70
N HIS A 248 -63.50 -9.85 -8.80
CA HIS A 248 -64.06 -10.29 -10.10
C HIS A 248 -64.48 -11.73 -10.10
N MET A 249 -63.72 -12.62 -9.47
CA MET A 249 -64.10 -14.06 -9.40
C MET A 249 -65.24 -14.32 -8.45
N ALA A 250 -65.20 -13.78 -7.23
CA ALA A 250 -66.21 -14.09 -6.19
C ALA A 250 -67.62 -13.58 -6.52
N PHE A 251 -67.70 -12.39 -7.16
CA PHE A 251 -68.97 -11.70 -7.35
C PHE A 251 -69.38 -11.51 -8.83
N GLY A 252 -68.42 -11.63 -9.77
CA GLY A 252 -68.69 -11.34 -11.18
C GLY A 252 -68.69 -12.53 -12.10
N SER A 253 -67.80 -13.51 -11.91
CA SER A 253 -67.68 -14.66 -12.81
C SER A 253 -68.76 -15.72 -12.55
N THR A 254 -69.56 -15.97 -13.58
CA THR A 254 -70.69 -16.94 -13.54
C THR A 254 -70.45 -18.16 -14.43
N ALA A 255 -69.52 -18.05 -15.39
CA ALA A 255 -69.15 -19.09 -16.35
C ALA A 255 -67.65 -19.11 -16.60
N LEU A 256 -67.16 -20.19 -17.23
CA LEU A 256 -65.80 -20.27 -17.71
C LEU A 256 -65.61 -19.30 -18.88
N PHE A 257 -64.45 -18.61 -18.90
CA PHE A 257 -64.03 -17.66 -19.92
C PHE A 257 -64.94 -16.46 -20.09
N ASP A 258 -65.82 -16.18 -19.11
CA ASP A 258 -66.62 -14.94 -19.11
C ASP A 258 -65.71 -13.72 -18.87
N ASN A 259 -66.32 -12.56 -19.00
CA ASN A 259 -65.62 -11.26 -18.89
C ASN A 259 -64.86 -11.12 -17.56
N HIS A 260 -65.50 -11.40 -16.46
CA HIS A 260 -64.90 -11.32 -15.13
C HIS A 260 -63.82 -12.39 -14.91
N PHE A 261 -63.98 -13.58 -15.48
CA PHE A 261 -62.95 -14.62 -15.46
C PHE A 261 -61.69 -14.18 -16.15
N ASN A 262 -61.76 -13.63 -17.38
CA ASN A 262 -60.58 -13.18 -18.14
C ASN A 262 -59.91 -11.99 -17.49
N ILE A 263 -60.69 -11.02 -16.97
CA ILE A 263 -60.14 -9.88 -16.20
C ILE A 263 -59.38 -10.38 -14.95
N ALA A 264 -59.94 -11.33 -14.20
CA ALA A 264 -59.31 -11.88 -13.01
C ALA A 264 -57.94 -12.55 -13.34
N HIS A 265 -57.87 -13.34 -14.42
CA HIS A 265 -56.61 -13.97 -14.87
C HIS A 265 -55.57 -12.96 -15.30
N PHE A 266 -55.97 -11.88 -16.00
CA PHE A 266 -55.10 -10.78 -16.34
C PHE A 266 -54.55 -10.05 -15.09
N LEU A 267 -55.42 -9.69 -14.15
CA LEU A 267 -55.01 -9.01 -12.90
C LEU A 267 -54.11 -9.88 -12.02
N LYS A 268 -54.25 -11.21 -12.10
CA LYS A 268 -53.35 -12.15 -11.43
C LYS A 268 -51.91 -12.01 -11.90
N ILE A 269 -51.69 -11.83 -13.20
CA ILE A 269 -50.33 -11.58 -13.74
C ILE A 269 -49.73 -10.32 -13.12
N ILE A 270 -50.53 -9.25 -13.02
CA ILE A 270 -50.11 -8.00 -12.39
C ILE A 270 -49.71 -8.24 -10.92
N ALA A 271 -50.47 -9.10 -10.19
CA ALA A 271 -50.16 -9.45 -8.82
C ALA A 271 -48.78 -10.14 -8.67
N TYR A 272 -48.33 -10.91 -9.65
CA TYR A 272 -46.97 -11.48 -9.70
C TYR A 272 -45.91 -10.51 -10.20
N LEU A 273 -46.26 -9.63 -11.16
CA LEU A 273 -45.32 -8.65 -11.72
C LEU A 273 -44.89 -7.58 -10.70
N VAL A 274 -45.79 -7.16 -9.79
CA VAL A 274 -45.50 -6.14 -8.80
C VAL A 274 -44.35 -6.55 -7.85
N PRO A 275 -44.36 -7.76 -7.22
CA PRO A 275 -43.20 -8.23 -6.44
C PRO A 275 -41.94 -8.38 -7.26
N LEU A 276 -42.00 -8.89 -8.50
CA LEU A 276 -40.84 -8.98 -9.41
C LEU A 276 -40.25 -7.61 -9.67
N THR A 277 -41.07 -6.62 -10.01
CA THR A 277 -40.61 -5.23 -10.24
C THR A 277 -39.96 -4.65 -8.97
N GLY A 278 -40.57 -4.87 -7.80
CA GLY A 278 -40.00 -4.47 -6.52
C GLY A 278 -38.64 -5.08 -6.27
N LEU A 279 -38.48 -6.36 -6.60
CA LEU A 279 -37.21 -7.06 -6.44
C LEU A 279 -36.13 -6.59 -7.43
N ILE A 280 -36.51 -6.34 -8.69
CA ILE A 280 -35.60 -5.76 -9.70
C ILE A 280 -35.09 -4.40 -9.24
N LEU A 281 -35.98 -3.52 -8.78
CA LEU A 281 -35.61 -2.20 -8.28
C LEU A 281 -34.72 -2.29 -7.05
N ASP A 282 -35.02 -3.16 -6.12
CA ASP A 282 -34.19 -3.41 -4.92
C ASP A 282 -32.78 -3.89 -5.28
N TYR A 283 -32.71 -4.79 -6.24
CA TYR A 283 -31.43 -5.29 -6.78
C TYR A 283 -30.61 -4.15 -7.41
N VAL A 284 -31.21 -3.40 -8.32
CA VAL A 284 -30.55 -2.29 -9.03
C VAL A 284 -30.03 -1.23 -8.06
N TYR A 285 -30.87 -0.80 -7.11
CA TYR A 285 -30.46 0.18 -6.10
C TYR A 285 -29.34 -0.32 -5.19
N THR A 286 -29.42 -1.58 -4.77
CA THR A 286 -28.39 -2.19 -3.92
C THR A 286 -27.07 -2.33 -4.67
N TYR A 287 -27.12 -2.73 -5.93
CA TYR A 287 -25.93 -2.87 -6.79
C TYR A 287 -25.26 -1.53 -7.05
N SER A 288 -26.02 -0.51 -7.43
CA SER A 288 -25.50 0.84 -7.67
C SER A 288 -24.86 1.45 -6.42
N ALA A 289 -25.46 1.25 -5.25
CA ALA A 289 -24.90 1.72 -3.98
C ALA A 289 -23.60 0.99 -3.61
N LEU A 290 -23.49 -0.31 -3.93
CA LEU A 290 -22.27 -1.08 -3.71
C LEU A 290 -21.15 -0.62 -4.65
N GLU A 291 -21.46 -0.40 -5.92
CA GLU A 291 -20.51 0.08 -6.92
C GLU A 291 -19.94 1.47 -6.55
N GLN A 292 -20.81 2.38 -6.12
CA GLN A 292 -20.38 3.69 -5.63
C GLN A 292 -19.45 3.58 -4.42
N ARG A 293 -19.78 2.75 -3.42
CA ARG A 293 -18.91 2.50 -2.27
C ARG A 293 -17.54 1.92 -2.65
N ASN A 294 -17.53 0.97 -3.58
CA ASN A 294 -16.28 0.39 -4.07
C ASN A 294 -15.39 1.45 -4.75
N HIS A 295 -16.02 2.37 -5.49
CA HIS A 295 -15.30 3.47 -6.11
C HIS A 295 -14.70 4.42 -5.06
N GLU A 296 -15.49 4.82 -4.04
CA GLU A 296 -15.03 5.65 -2.92
C GLU A 296 -13.87 4.99 -2.15
N PHE A 297 -13.96 3.68 -1.84
CA PHE A 297 -12.87 2.94 -1.20
C PHE A 297 -11.60 2.89 -2.07
N SER A 298 -11.76 2.72 -3.38
CA SER A 298 -10.61 2.71 -4.30
C SER A 298 -9.89 4.06 -4.32
N GLN A 299 -10.63 5.17 -4.28
CA GLN A 299 -10.06 6.52 -4.18
C GLN A 299 -9.34 6.73 -2.85
N GLU A 300 -9.95 6.34 -1.73
CA GLU A 300 -9.32 6.47 -0.41
C GLU A 300 -8.02 5.66 -0.30
N ILE A 301 -7.99 4.45 -0.87
CA ILE A 301 -6.76 3.63 -0.91
C ILE A 301 -5.66 4.32 -1.73
N HIS A 302 -6.01 4.94 -2.86
CA HIS A 302 -5.05 5.69 -3.69
C HIS A 302 -4.48 6.91 -2.96
N GLU A 303 -5.34 7.68 -2.30
CA GLU A 303 -4.92 8.86 -1.52
C GLU A 303 -4.02 8.47 -0.35
N ARG A 304 -4.37 7.39 0.38
CA ARG A 304 -3.53 6.87 1.47
C ARG A 304 -2.16 6.44 0.99
N LYS A 305 -2.07 5.69 -0.12
CA LYS A 305 -0.78 5.28 -0.69
C LYS A 305 0.07 6.47 -1.13
N ALA A 306 -0.55 7.48 -1.73
CA ALA A 306 0.16 8.71 -2.12
C ALA A 306 0.67 9.49 -0.90
N ALA A 307 -0.13 9.60 0.17
CA ALA A 307 0.26 10.23 1.43
C ALA A 307 1.39 9.46 2.13
N GLU A 308 1.32 8.12 2.15
CA GLU A 308 2.36 7.25 2.72
C GLU A 308 3.69 7.41 1.97
N GLY A 309 3.67 7.48 0.63
CA GLY A 309 4.86 7.73 -0.17
C GLY A 309 5.50 9.09 0.13
N LYS A 310 4.70 10.16 0.25
CA LYS A 310 5.19 11.49 0.64
C LYS A 310 5.80 11.49 2.05
N LEU A 311 5.17 10.80 2.98
CA LEU A 311 5.66 10.68 4.36
C LEU A 311 7.00 9.94 4.43
N GLN A 312 7.17 8.86 3.67
CA GLN A 312 8.44 8.13 3.59
C GLN A 312 9.58 8.99 3.04
N LEU A 313 9.31 9.77 1.98
CA LEU A 313 10.30 10.71 1.45
C LEU A 313 10.67 11.77 2.48
N ALA A 314 9.69 12.39 3.13
CA ALA A 314 9.94 13.41 4.16
C ALA A 314 10.71 12.85 5.38
N LEU A 315 10.42 11.61 5.80
CA LEU A 315 11.17 10.93 6.87
C LEU A 315 12.62 10.65 6.47
N SER A 316 12.87 10.26 5.22
CA SER A 316 14.22 10.05 4.70
C SER A 316 15.01 11.35 4.70
N ASP A 317 14.42 12.43 4.20
CA ASP A 317 15.02 13.77 4.14
C ASP A 317 15.34 14.32 5.54
N LEU A 318 14.40 14.18 6.47
CA LEU A 318 14.58 14.59 7.86
C LEU A 318 15.75 13.84 8.51
N LYS A 319 15.83 12.53 8.28
CA LYS A 319 16.89 11.68 8.84
C LYS A 319 18.27 12.05 8.28
N GLN A 320 18.34 12.37 6.99
CA GLN A 320 19.56 12.84 6.34
C GLN A 320 20.00 14.20 6.91
N THR A 321 19.08 15.15 7.02
CA THR A 321 19.35 16.49 7.58
C THR A 321 19.79 16.40 9.05
N GLN A 322 19.15 15.56 9.86
CA GLN A 322 19.52 15.36 11.26
C GLN A 322 20.95 14.86 11.40
N VAL A 323 21.38 13.92 10.57
CA VAL A 323 22.74 13.39 10.62
C VAL A 323 23.78 14.44 10.18
N GLN A 324 23.47 15.22 9.14
CA GLN A 324 24.33 16.33 8.71
C GLN A 324 24.51 17.35 9.83
N LEU A 325 23.43 17.72 10.52
CA LEU A 325 23.50 18.65 11.67
C LEU A 325 24.37 18.11 12.81
N ILE A 326 24.20 16.85 13.19
CA ILE A 326 25.01 16.22 14.26
C ILE A 326 26.50 16.20 13.87
N GLN A 327 26.83 15.94 12.62
CA GLN A 327 28.20 15.91 12.16
C GLN A 327 28.80 17.31 12.09
N SER A 328 28.04 18.30 11.63
CA SER A 328 28.45 19.71 11.64
C SER A 328 28.69 20.22 13.06
N GLU A 329 27.78 19.92 14.01
CA GLU A 329 27.92 20.29 15.41
C GLU A 329 29.17 19.65 16.06
N LYS A 330 29.43 18.36 15.79
CA LYS A 330 30.64 17.69 16.29
C LYS A 330 31.91 18.31 15.72
N MET A 331 31.89 18.69 14.46
CA MET A 331 33.07 19.31 13.80
C MET A 331 33.30 20.74 14.29
N SER A 332 32.24 21.54 14.45
CA SER A 332 32.32 22.89 15.03
C SER A 332 32.81 22.83 16.48
N GLY A 333 32.27 21.94 17.30
CA GLY A 333 32.74 21.75 18.68
C GLY A 333 34.21 21.32 18.76
N LEU A 334 34.67 20.46 17.85
CA LEU A 334 36.08 20.08 17.75
C LEU A 334 36.93 21.26 17.34
N GLY A 335 36.47 22.09 16.39
CA GLY A 335 37.14 23.30 15.93
C GLY A 335 37.39 24.30 17.05
N GLN A 336 36.34 24.63 17.83
CA GLN A 336 36.45 25.54 18.97
C GLN A 336 37.40 25.02 20.06
N MET A 337 37.31 23.73 20.42
CA MET A 337 38.23 23.12 21.40
C MET A 337 39.69 23.19 20.93
N VAL A 338 39.93 22.80 19.68
CA VAL A 338 41.30 22.81 19.12
C VAL A 338 41.86 24.23 19.06
N SER A 339 41.05 25.22 18.71
CA SER A 339 41.50 26.63 18.68
C SER A 339 41.86 27.12 20.09
N GLY A 340 41.06 26.81 21.11
CA GLY A 340 41.34 27.15 22.51
C GLY A 340 42.60 26.47 23.03
N ILE A 341 42.75 25.17 22.83
CA ILE A 341 43.91 24.38 23.24
C ILE A 341 45.19 24.89 22.48
N ALA A 342 45.09 25.21 21.19
CA ALA A 342 46.19 25.73 20.44
C ALA A 342 46.74 27.07 21.03
N HIS A 343 45.85 27.95 21.48
CA HIS A 343 46.22 29.18 22.16
C HIS A 343 46.90 28.91 23.50
N GLU A 344 46.37 27.99 24.31
CA GLU A 344 46.94 27.65 25.62
C GLU A 344 48.27 26.91 25.54
N ILE A 345 48.50 26.09 24.49
CA ILE A 345 49.77 25.40 24.26
C ILE A 345 50.81 26.36 23.66
N ASN A 346 50.42 27.27 22.76
CA ASN A 346 51.37 28.25 22.19
C ASN A 346 51.98 29.14 23.27
N ASN A 347 51.25 29.51 24.31
CA ASN A 347 51.77 30.37 25.36
C ASN A 347 53.02 29.80 26.05
N PRO A 348 53.00 28.61 26.71
CA PRO A 348 54.20 28.05 27.34
C PRO A 348 55.31 27.72 26.30
N VAL A 349 54.96 27.27 25.10
CA VAL A 349 55.94 26.95 24.06
C VAL A 349 56.70 28.19 23.59
N ASN A 350 56.03 29.32 23.41
CA ASN A 350 56.68 30.58 23.09
C ASN A 350 57.60 31.06 24.22
N PHE A 351 57.22 30.88 25.48
CA PHE A 351 58.09 31.17 26.64
C PHE A 351 59.32 30.26 26.63
N ILE A 352 59.17 28.96 26.39
CA ILE A 352 60.29 28.02 26.37
C ILE A 352 61.25 28.40 25.21
N HIS A 353 60.69 28.61 23.99
CA HIS A 353 61.50 28.96 22.82
C HIS A 353 62.28 30.28 22.97
N GLY A 354 61.61 31.32 23.50
CA GLY A 354 62.25 32.59 23.78
C GLY A 354 63.39 32.47 24.83
N ASN A 355 63.16 31.73 25.90
CA ASN A 355 64.16 31.46 26.92
C ASN A 355 65.32 30.60 26.44
N LEU A 356 65.07 29.61 25.56
CA LEU A 356 66.12 28.79 24.93
C LEU A 356 67.06 29.64 24.05
N SER A 357 66.50 30.59 23.27
CA SER A 357 67.28 31.49 22.47
C SER A 357 68.21 32.33 23.35
N HIS A 358 67.68 32.83 24.48
CA HIS A 358 68.53 33.61 25.43
C HIS A 358 69.57 32.75 26.12
N LEU A 359 69.19 31.52 26.52
CA LEU A 359 70.07 30.54 27.15
C LEU A 359 71.21 30.14 26.19
N ASN A 360 70.95 29.95 24.89
CA ASN A 360 72.03 29.72 23.89
C ASN A 360 73.05 30.81 23.92
N HIS A 361 72.65 32.09 23.91
CA HIS A 361 73.63 33.23 23.94
C HIS A 361 74.45 33.23 25.23
N CYS A 362 73.78 33.01 26.39
CA CYS A 362 74.48 32.95 27.67
C CYS A 362 75.51 31.81 27.75
N VAL A 363 75.15 30.65 27.19
CA VAL A 363 76.02 29.47 27.14
C VAL A 363 77.21 29.73 26.20
N ASP A 364 76.94 30.30 25.02
CA ASP A 364 77.98 30.65 24.07
C ASP A 364 78.97 31.63 24.69
N ASP A 365 78.50 32.64 25.42
CA ASP A 365 79.37 33.62 26.13
C ASP A 365 80.21 32.94 27.22
N LEU A 366 79.61 32.01 28.02
CA LEU A 366 80.32 31.24 29.04
C LEU A 366 81.36 30.29 28.43
N LEU A 367 81.05 29.62 27.34
CA LEU A 367 81.98 28.74 26.62
C LEU A 367 83.15 29.54 26.02
N ASN A 368 82.87 30.73 25.45
CA ASN A 368 83.88 31.63 24.93
C ASN A 368 84.80 32.16 26.05
N LEU A 369 84.22 32.54 27.20
CA LEU A 369 84.98 32.97 28.36
C LEU A 369 85.88 31.84 28.89
N SER A 370 85.33 30.62 29.00
CA SER A 370 86.08 29.42 29.42
C SER A 370 87.24 29.11 28.48
N ARG A 371 87.00 29.21 27.17
CA ARG A 371 88.05 29.01 26.18
C ARG A 371 89.17 30.09 26.28
N LEU A 372 88.76 31.35 26.41
CA LEU A 372 89.71 32.46 26.58
C LEU A 372 90.51 32.27 27.85
N TYR A 373 89.91 31.83 28.93
CA TYR A 373 90.57 31.50 30.18
C TYR A 373 91.61 30.38 30.00
N GLN A 374 91.28 29.26 29.36
CA GLN A 374 92.19 28.16 29.04
C GLN A 374 93.34 28.57 28.13
N GLU A 375 93.12 29.44 27.16
CA GLU A 375 94.17 30.01 26.25
C GLU A 375 95.09 30.91 26.99
N THR A 376 94.56 31.76 27.91
CA THR A 376 95.34 32.74 28.67
C THR A 376 96.13 32.12 29.78
N TYR A 377 95.59 31.06 30.43
CA TYR A 377 96.26 30.40 31.55
C TYR A 377 96.50 28.90 31.26
N PRO A 378 97.47 28.55 30.42
CA PRO A 378 97.69 27.14 30.00
C PRO A 378 98.15 26.21 31.15
N LYS A 379 98.62 26.81 32.28
CA LYS A 379 98.95 26.09 33.53
C LYS A 379 98.18 26.69 34.70
N PRO A 380 96.95 26.34 34.89
CA PRO A 380 96.14 26.88 36.01
C PRO A 380 96.64 26.40 37.36
N PRO A 381 96.35 27.11 38.50
CA PRO A 381 96.60 26.61 39.84
C PRO A 381 95.98 25.21 40.07
N GLU A 382 96.69 24.42 40.92
CA GLU A 382 96.32 23.03 41.17
C GLU A 382 94.80 22.79 41.53
N ARG A 383 94.27 23.69 42.34
CA ARG A 383 92.82 23.68 42.73
C ARG A 383 91.93 23.90 41.53
N VAL A 384 92.27 24.71 40.60
CA VAL A 384 91.49 24.98 39.37
C VAL A 384 91.62 23.81 38.41
N ARG A 385 92.81 23.22 38.31
CA ARG A 385 93.03 21.99 37.49
C ARG A 385 92.20 20.83 37.94
N GLN A 386 92.17 20.57 39.25
CA GLN A 386 91.28 19.51 39.82
C GLN A 386 89.85 19.77 39.54
N GLU A 387 89.32 20.99 39.72
CA GLU A 387 87.92 21.32 39.46
C GLU A 387 87.56 21.19 37.98
N LEU A 388 88.46 21.52 37.05
CA LEU A 388 88.26 21.31 35.61
C LEU A 388 88.20 19.84 35.21
N GLU A 389 89.00 18.97 35.88
CA GLU A 389 88.98 17.52 35.69
C GLU A 389 87.73 16.93 36.33
N ASP A 390 87.30 17.33 37.54
CA ASP A 390 86.17 16.82 38.27
C ASP A 390 84.82 17.14 37.53
N VAL A 391 84.77 18.33 36.88
CA VAL A 391 83.61 18.81 36.13
C VAL A 391 83.58 18.21 34.72
N ASP A 392 84.63 17.57 34.24
CA ASP A 392 84.80 17.13 32.85
C ASP A 392 84.37 18.24 31.83
N LEU A 393 85.12 19.36 31.88
CA LEU A 393 84.78 20.56 31.14
C LEU A 393 84.69 20.29 29.62
N ASP A 394 85.51 19.41 29.07
CA ASP A 394 85.52 19.06 27.66
C ASP A 394 84.28 18.33 27.22
N PHE A 395 83.74 17.44 28.07
CA PHE A 395 82.46 16.84 27.88
C PHE A 395 81.31 17.85 27.90
N LEU A 396 81.27 18.72 28.91
CA LEU A 396 80.26 19.79 28.99
C LEU A 396 80.27 20.70 27.75
N LYS A 397 81.43 21.14 27.28
CA LYS A 397 81.55 21.93 26.07
C LYS A 397 80.97 21.25 24.83
N ALA A 398 81.09 19.95 24.72
CA ALA A 398 80.56 19.15 23.61
C ALA A 398 79.08 18.80 23.75
N ASP A 399 78.57 18.69 24.96
CA ASP A 399 77.19 18.13 25.20
C ASP A 399 76.10 19.22 25.38
N ILE A 400 76.45 20.33 26.09
CA ILE A 400 75.52 21.45 26.27
C ILE A 400 74.90 21.98 24.97
N PRO A 401 75.72 22.27 23.91
CA PRO A 401 75.13 22.69 22.63
C PRO A 401 74.23 21.69 21.99
N LYS A 402 74.46 20.35 22.17
CA LYS A 402 73.60 19.28 21.66
C LYS A 402 72.28 19.25 22.38
N LEU A 403 72.31 19.39 23.72
CA LEU A 403 71.10 19.46 24.55
C LEU A 403 70.22 20.67 24.14
N LEU A 404 70.83 21.85 24.02
CA LEU A 404 70.12 23.05 23.60
C LEU A 404 69.55 22.95 22.18
N THR A 405 70.28 22.33 21.27
CA THR A 405 69.79 22.04 19.92
C THR A 405 68.61 21.09 19.97
N SER A 406 68.66 20.01 20.75
CA SER A 406 67.58 19.08 20.91
C SER A 406 66.31 19.71 21.49
N MET A 407 66.48 20.62 22.50
CA MET A 407 65.37 21.36 23.08
C MET A 407 64.73 22.34 22.08
N ASN A 408 65.55 23.04 21.26
CA ASN A 408 65.06 23.91 20.19
C ASN A 408 64.26 23.15 19.12
N VAL A 409 64.78 22.02 18.65
CA VAL A 409 64.06 21.13 17.72
C VAL A 409 62.74 20.63 18.30
N GLY A 410 62.74 20.27 19.60
CA GLY A 410 61.53 19.86 20.29
C GLY A 410 60.43 20.94 20.39
N THR A 411 60.83 22.16 20.72
CA THR A 411 59.89 23.30 20.82
C THR A 411 59.38 23.75 19.46
N GLU A 412 60.22 23.77 18.43
CA GLU A 412 59.78 24.08 17.06
C GLU A 412 58.78 23.02 16.53
N ARG A 413 59.03 21.74 16.82
CA ARG A 413 58.10 20.66 16.47
C ARG A 413 56.73 20.85 17.15
N ILE A 414 56.70 21.27 18.42
CA ILE A 414 55.41 21.55 19.09
C ILE A 414 54.69 22.73 18.41
N ARG A 415 55.41 23.79 18.04
CA ARG A 415 54.86 24.96 17.31
C ARG A 415 54.24 24.53 15.97
N GLU A 416 54.94 23.70 15.22
CA GLU A 416 54.43 23.17 13.94
C GLU A 416 53.16 22.37 14.13
N ILE A 417 53.10 21.50 15.14
CA ILE A 417 51.89 20.71 15.48
C ILE A 417 50.74 21.64 15.80
N VAL A 418 50.93 22.62 16.66
CA VAL A 418 49.89 23.56 17.05
C VAL A 418 49.43 24.43 15.90
N LYS A 419 50.33 24.86 15.01
CA LYS A 419 50.00 25.59 13.79
C LYS A 419 49.11 24.73 12.86
N SER A 420 49.47 23.48 12.66
CA SER A 420 48.70 22.55 11.82
C SER A 420 47.30 22.22 12.42
N LEU A 421 47.21 22.03 13.73
CA LEU A 421 45.96 21.88 14.43
C LEU A 421 45.05 23.10 14.29
N ARG A 422 45.61 24.31 14.38
CA ARG A 422 44.87 25.57 14.19
C ARG A 422 44.38 25.72 12.75
N ASN A 423 45.20 25.41 11.77
CA ASN A 423 44.82 25.48 10.36
C ASN A 423 43.72 24.46 10.00
N PHE A 424 43.77 23.28 10.60
CA PHE A 424 42.69 22.29 10.47
C PHE A 424 41.40 22.73 11.17
N SER A 425 41.50 23.38 12.34
CA SER A 425 40.38 23.80 13.18
C SER A 425 39.60 25.01 12.64
N ARG A 426 40.09 25.70 11.61
CA ARG A 426 39.40 26.84 10.95
C ARG A 426 38.18 26.41 10.10
N LEU A 427 37.51 25.34 10.50
CA LEU A 427 36.28 24.83 9.88
C LEU A 427 35.11 25.83 9.91
N ASP A 428 35.13 26.77 10.88
CA ASP A 428 34.05 27.76 11.07
C ASP A 428 34.19 29.02 10.21
N GLU A 429 35.28 29.16 9.44
CA GLU A 429 35.40 30.29 8.52
C GLU A 429 34.51 30.04 7.28
N ALA A 430 33.26 30.49 7.35
CA ALA A 430 32.25 30.38 6.28
C ALA A 430 32.58 31.19 5.00
N ALA A 431 33.78 31.81 4.91
CA ALA A 431 34.15 32.63 3.79
C ALA A 431 35.11 31.89 2.85
N VAL A 432 34.86 32.01 1.55
CA VAL A 432 35.81 31.63 0.49
C VAL A 432 37.07 32.49 0.62
N LYS A 433 38.22 31.85 0.67
CA LYS A 433 39.53 32.53 0.78
C LYS A 433 40.52 31.88 -0.16
N GLN A 434 41.56 32.67 -0.53
CA GLN A 434 42.71 32.09 -1.20
C GLN A 434 43.53 31.25 -0.21
N ALA A 435 43.70 29.97 -0.55
CA ALA A 435 44.39 28.99 0.28
C ALA A 435 45.44 28.24 -0.54
N ASP A 436 46.50 27.85 0.15
CA ASP A 436 47.50 26.91 -0.38
C ASP A 436 47.01 25.47 -0.11
N ILE A 437 46.74 24.72 -1.17
CA ILE A 437 46.27 23.34 -1.11
C ILE A 437 47.32 22.43 -0.44
N HIS A 438 48.59 22.65 -0.68
CA HIS A 438 49.67 21.86 -0.08
C HIS A 438 49.71 22.04 1.45
N GLU A 439 49.48 23.26 1.97
CA GLU A 439 49.37 23.48 3.43
C GLU A 439 48.23 22.66 4.05
N GLY A 440 47.09 22.52 3.35
CA GLY A 440 45.95 21.69 3.78
C GLY A 440 46.30 20.21 3.84
N LEU A 441 46.92 19.68 2.80
CA LEU A 441 47.38 18.28 2.71
C LEU A 441 48.41 17.97 3.80
N GLU A 442 49.45 18.81 3.96
CA GLU A 442 50.51 18.62 4.97
C GLU A 442 49.96 18.73 6.40
N SER A 443 49.01 19.64 6.66
CA SER A 443 48.34 19.76 7.95
C SER A 443 47.57 18.48 8.27
N THR A 444 46.90 17.88 7.28
CA THR A 444 46.17 16.61 7.45
C THR A 444 47.11 15.43 7.70
N LEU A 445 48.23 15.34 6.96
CA LEU A 445 49.27 14.34 7.19
C LEU A 445 49.89 14.46 8.59
N MET A 446 50.11 15.70 9.09
CA MET A 446 50.63 15.93 10.42
C MET A 446 49.69 15.41 11.51
N ILE A 447 48.40 15.60 11.38
CA ILE A 447 47.41 15.08 12.31
C ILE A 447 47.42 13.55 12.30
N LEU A 448 47.55 12.93 11.14
CA LEU A 448 47.60 11.50 10.94
C LEU A 448 48.96 10.86 11.20
N LYS A 449 49.97 11.62 11.59
CA LYS A 449 51.38 11.19 11.74
C LYS A 449 51.52 9.92 12.62
N HIS A 450 50.76 9.84 13.72
CA HIS A 450 50.82 8.68 14.59
C HIS A 450 50.26 7.38 13.92
N ARG A 451 49.37 7.53 12.95
CA ARG A 451 48.84 6.41 12.14
C ARG A 451 49.79 6.05 10.99
N LEU A 452 50.60 6.96 10.51
CA LEU A 452 51.60 6.72 9.47
C LEU A 452 52.88 6.02 9.99
N GLN A 453 53.16 6.13 11.29
CA GLN A 453 54.34 5.49 11.90
C GLN A 453 54.06 4.01 12.22
N ALA A 454 55.12 3.20 12.22
CA ALA A 454 55.06 1.80 12.66
C ALA A 454 54.57 1.69 14.11
N SER A 455 53.68 0.76 14.40
CA SER A 455 53.15 0.52 15.74
C SER A 455 52.76 -0.97 15.89
N GLY A 456 53.43 -1.68 16.77
CA GLY A 456 53.29 -3.13 16.92
C GLY A 456 53.55 -3.85 15.62
N ASP A 457 52.59 -4.67 15.18
CA ASP A 457 52.69 -5.45 13.94
C ASP A 457 52.39 -4.66 12.66
N ARG A 458 52.00 -3.38 12.82
CA ARG A 458 51.71 -2.51 11.69
C ARG A 458 52.96 -1.84 11.15
N PRO A 459 53.34 -2.07 9.86
CA PRO A 459 54.47 -1.37 9.24
C PRO A 459 54.19 0.13 9.10
N ALA A 460 55.25 0.91 8.96
CA ALA A 460 55.11 2.34 8.62
C ALA A 460 54.53 2.46 7.21
N VAL A 461 53.69 3.50 7.01
CA VAL A 461 53.13 3.87 5.70
C VAL A 461 54.10 4.90 5.06
N GLU A 462 54.60 4.56 3.89
CA GLU A 462 55.43 5.48 3.09
C GLU A 462 54.52 6.55 2.47
N VAL A 463 54.90 7.84 2.62
CA VAL A 463 54.14 8.95 2.03
C VAL A 463 54.94 9.52 0.86
N VAL A 464 54.45 9.29 -0.36
CA VAL A 464 55.03 9.79 -1.60
C VAL A 464 54.33 11.09 -1.98
N ARG A 465 55.10 12.16 -2.15
CA ARG A 465 54.61 13.50 -2.50
C ARG A 465 55.03 13.87 -3.92
N CYS A 466 54.04 14.01 -4.80
CA CYS A 466 54.18 14.40 -6.20
C CYS A 466 53.49 15.75 -6.42
N TYR A 467 53.97 16.81 -5.75
CA TYR A 467 53.36 18.12 -5.79
C TYR A 467 53.80 18.91 -7.02
N GLY A 468 52.83 19.35 -7.82
CA GLY A 468 53.04 20.32 -8.91
C GLY A 468 52.97 21.75 -8.43
N GLU A 469 53.44 22.70 -9.24
CA GLU A 469 53.25 24.13 -8.95
C GLU A 469 51.76 24.51 -9.06
N LEU A 470 51.18 25.01 -7.97
CA LEU A 470 49.79 25.44 -7.91
C LEU A 470 49.70 26.92 -7.54
N PRO A 471 48.79 27.70 -8.14
CA PRO A 471 48.45 29.03 -7.64
C PRO A 471 47.61 28.89 -6.34
N PRO A 472 47.52 29.94 -5.51
CA PRO A 472 46.53 30.01 -4.45
C PRO A 472 45.13 29.80 -5.00
N VAL A 473 44.32 28.93 -4.34
CA VAL A 473 42.98 28.52 -4.79
C VAL A 473 41.90 29.16 -3.92
N GLU A 474 40.92 29.77 -4.55
CA GLU A 474 39.73 30.25 -3.83
C GLU A 474 38.85 29.09 -3.40
N CYS A 475 38.80 28.80 -2.11
CA CYS A 475 38.09 27.65 -1.59
C CYS A 475 37.64 27.85 -0.13
N TYR A 476 36.77 26.96 0.33
CA TYR A 476 36.47 26.76 1.75
C TYR A 476 37.52 25.81 2.35
N ALA A 477 38.67 26.38 2.75
CA ALA A 477 39.86 25.60 3.16
C ALA A 477 39.55 24.57 4.25
N GLY A 478 38.71 24.89 5.24
CA GLY A 478 38.30 23.96 6.30
C GLY A 478 37.52 22.78 5.76
N GLN A 479 36.61 23.00 4.81
CA GLN A 479 35.81 21.92 4.20
C GLN A 479 36.69 21.02 3.32
N LEU A 480 37.65 21.57 2.57
CA LEU A 480 38.61 20.75 1.81
C LEU A 480 39.49 19.92 2.74
N ASN A 481 39.94 20.48 3.87
CA ASN A 481 40.69 19.72 4.87
C ASN A 481 39.86 18.54 5.43
N GLN A 482 38.54 18.69 5.58
CA GLN A 482 37.63 17.60 5.93
C GLN A 482 37.60 16.53 4.83
N VAL A 483 37.58 16.91 3.55
CA VAL A 483 37.62 15.96 2.43
C VAL A 483 38.95 15.19 2.46
N PHE A 484 40.07 15.88 2.62
CA PHE A 484 41.39 15.24 2.72
C PHE A 484 41.46 14.26 3.89
N MET A 485 40.98 14.67 5.06
CA MET A 485 40.92 13.81 6.24
C MET A 485 40.11 12.54 5.99
N ASN A 486 38.91 12.68 5.43
CA ASN A 486 38.01 11.54 5.16
C ASN A 486 38.66 10.53 4.20
N ILE A 487 39.30 11.03 3.12
CA ILE A 487 39.94 10.18 2.11
C ILE A 487 41.19 9.50 2.72
N MET A 488 42.08 10.27 3.38
CA MET A 488 43.31 9.71 3.97
C MET A 488 43.04 8.72 5.09
N VAL A 489 42.00 8.94 5.94
CA VAL A 489 41.59 8.00 6.97
C VAL A 489 41.09 6.71 6.34
N ASN A 490 40.29 6.79 5.27
CA ASN A 490 39.81 5.60 4.56
C ASN A 490 40.96 4.84 3.89
N ALA A 491 41.93 5.53 3.30
CA ALA A 491 43.16 4.95 2.74
C ALA A 491 43.95 4.17 3.81
N LEU A 492 44.17 4.81 4.98
CA LEU A 492 44.87 4.16 6.10
C LEU A 492 44.10 2.93 6.62
N ASP A 493 42.79 3.02 6.76
CA ASP A 493 41.96 1.88 7.19
C ASP A 493 42.03 0.73 6.19
N ALA A 494 42.06 1.03 4.87
CA ALA A 494 42.16 0.01 3.81
C ALA A 494 43.54 -0.68 3.82
N MET A 495 44.61 0.09 4.01
CA MET A 495 45.98 -0.47 4.12
C MET A 495 46.14 -1.31 5.40
N GLU A 496 45.63 -0.83 6.55
CA GLU A 496 45.64 -1.59 7.81
C GLU A 496 44.89 -2.93 7.67
N ALA A 497 43.74 -2.92 6.98
CA ALA A 497 42.95 -4.12 6.73
C ALA A 497 43.68 -5.11 5.79
N ALA A 498 44.37 -4.62 4.77
CA ALA A 498 45.15 -5.42 3.84
C ALA A 498 46.35 -6.11 4.54
N VAL A 499 47.10 -5.38 5.38
CA VAL A 499 48.18 -5.92 6.18
C VAL A 499 47.67 -6.99 7.16
N ALA A 500 46.56 -6.75 7.84
CA ALA A 500 45.96 -7.71 8.77
C ALA A 500 45.47 -9.00 8.06
N ALA A 501 44.99 -8.87 6.82
CA ALA A 501 44.59 -10.03 6.01
C ALA A 501 45.81 -10.87 5.57
N ASP A 502 46.89 -10.19 5.17
CA ASP A 502 48.14 -10.86 4.78
C ASP A 502 48.78 -11.64 5.95
N LEU A 503 48.88 -11.03 7.15
CA LEU A 503 49.37 -11.66 8.36
C LEU A 503 48.59 -12.94 8.70
N LYS A 504 47.24 -12.89 8.64
CA LYS A 504 46.41 -14.09 8.87
C LYS A 504 46.60 -15.16 7.82
N THR A 505 46.89 -14.79 6.58
CA THR A 505 47.16 -15.76 5.51
C THR A 505 48.49 -16.43 5.72
N ARG A 506 49.54 -15.69 6.14
CA ARG A 506 50.85 -16.22 6.49
C ARG A 506 50.81 -17.16 7.68
N GLU A 507 50.13 -16.80 8.77
CA GLU A 507 49.90 -17.68 9.92
C GLU A 507 49.19 -18.99 9.54
N ARG A 508 48.25 -18.97 8.59
CA ARG A 508 47.58 -20.16 8.08
C ARG A 508 48.49 -21.03 7.21
N CYS A 509 49.33 -20.40 6.39
CA CYS A 509 50.32 -21.12 5.59
C CYS A 509 51.41 -21.78 6.45
N ASP A 510 51.89 -21.09 7.50
CA ASP A 510 52.87 -21.64 8.43
C ASP A 510 52.32 -22.84 9.22
N LEU A 511 51.03 -22.85 9.56
CA LEU A 511 50.34 -23.95 10.22
C LEU A 511 50.12 -25.17 9.29
N GLN A 512 50.16 -24.98 7.98
CA GLN A 512 49.97 -26.04 6.97
C GLN A 512 51.31 -26.53 6.37
N ALA A 513 52.42 -25.79 6.53
CA ALA A 513 53.71 -26.04 5.90
C ALA A 513 54.63 -27.02 6.68
N SER A 514 54.06 -28.00 7.41
CA SER A 514 54.88 -29.02 8.10
C SER A 514 55.42 -30.15 7.18
N SER A 515 55.42 -30.04 5.86
CA SER A 515 55.95 -31.14 5.00
C SER A 515 56.42 -30.80 3.59
N ASP A 516 56.73 -29.57 3.17
CA ASP A 516 57.46 -29.40 1.90
C ASP A 516 58.25 -28.08 1.85
N ASN A 517 59.54 -28.24 1.56
CA ASN A 517 60.60 -27.24 1.57
C ASN A 517 60.58 -26.42 0.26
N THR A 518 59.64 -25.48 0.09
CA THR A 518 59.76 -24.37 -0.87
C THR A 518 58.90 -23.21 -0.39
N LEU A 519 59.38 -22.47 0.61
CA LEU A 519 58.83 -21.16 0.95
C LEU A 519 59.40 -20.14 -0.06
N GLU A 520 58.62 -19.75 -1.08
CA GLU A 520 58.82 -18.47 -1.72
C GLU A 520 58.58 -17.39 -0.65
N GLU A 521 59.67 -16.66 -0.33
CA GLU A 521 59.62 -15.46 0.56
C GLU A 521 58.67 -14.43 -0.06
N LEU A 522 57.40 -14.47 0.31
CA LEU A 522 56.43 -13.46 -0.05
C LEU A 522 56.96 -12.10 0.52
N ALA A 523 57.30 -11.19 -0.36
CA ALA A 523 57.74 -9.85 0.02
C ALA A 523 56.70 -9.18 0.94
N PRO A 524 57.13 -8.44 1.97
CA PRO A 524 56.19 -7.71 2.83
C PRO A 524 55.38 -6.71 2.05
N ILE A 525 54.04 -6.65 2.32
CA ILE A 525 53.18 -5.62 1.68
C ILE A 525 53.71 -4.25 2.06
N SER A 526 54.15 -3.48 1.07
CA SER A 526 54.53 -2.08 1.22
C SER A 526 53.27 -1.24 1.23
N SER A 527 52.97 -0.57 2.35
CA SER A 527 51.86 0.38 2.46
C SER A 527 52.33 1.78 2.02
N THR A 528 51.79 2.24 0.91
CA THR A 528 52.18 3.56 0.34
C THR A 528 50.96 4.45 0.15
N LEU A 529 51.04 5.67 0.65
CA LEU A 529 50.07 6.74 0.43
C LEU A 529 50.67 7.77 -0.54
N THR A 530 50.12 7.91 -1.72
CA THR A 530 50.61 8.81 -2.77
C THR A 530 49.70 10.04 -2.86
N LEU A 531 50.32 11.24 -2.74
CA LEU A 531 49.64 12.52 -2.91
C LEU A 531 50.18 13.21 -4.16
N THR A 532 49.29 13.43 -5.13
CA THR A 532 49.66 14.11 -6.38
C THR A 532 48.80 15.36 -6.54
N THR A 533 49.46 16.48 -6.87
CA THR A 533 48.76 17.72 -7.22
C THR A 533 49.21 18.20 -8.57
N ARG A 534 48.31 18.72 -9.38
CA ARG A 534 48.61 19.29 -10.68
C ARG A 534 47.59 20.33 -11.09
N LEU A 535 48.03 21.31 -11.87
CA LEU A 535 47.12 22.22 -12.54
C LEU A 535 46.43 21.49 -13.71
N GLY A 536 45.14 21.71 -13.89
CA GLY A 536 44.39 21.12 -15.00
C GLY A 536 44.87 21.63 -16.36
N PRO A 537 44.54 20.93 -17.45
CA PRO A 537 44.95 21.32 -18.79
C PRO A 537 44.44 22.72 -19.21
N ASP A 538 43.33 23.16 -18.63
CA ASP A 538 42.71 24.47 -18.83
C ASP A 538 43.34 25.61 -18.03
N GLN A 539 44.28 25.30 -17.13
CA GLN A 539 44.89 26.21 -16.15
C GLN A 539 43.89 26.92 -15.23
N GLN A 540 42.64 26.49 -15.22
CA GLN A 540 41.57 27.06 -14.38
C GLN A 540 41.11 26.10 -13.29
N THR A 541 41.58 24.85 -13.32
CA THR A 541 41.23 23.82 -12.33
C THR A 541 42.50 23.28 -11.66
N VAL A 542 42.35 22.83 -10.42
CA VAL A 542 43.38 22.11 -9.66
C VAL A 542 42.90 20.69 -9.48
N MET A 543 43.76 19.74 -9.76
CA MET A 543 43.55 18.30 -9.55
C MET A 543 44.40 17.83 -8.37
N ILE A 544 43.76 17.15 -7.42
CA ILE A 544 44.38 16.61 -6.21
C ILE A 544 44.04 15.13 -6.15
N SER A 545 45.03 14.26 -6.31
CA SER A 545 44.87 12.82 -6.22
C SER A 545 45.44 12.27 -4.92
N ILE A 546 44.70 11.42 -4.24
CA ILE A 546 45.11 10.70 -3.03
C ILE A 546 44.97 9.21 -3.32
N GLY A 547 46.07 8.52 -3.47
CA GLY A 547 46.13 7.09 -3.79
C GLY A 547 46.68 6.25 -2.64
N ASP A 548 46.14 5.07 -2.43
CA ASP A 548 46.61 4.09 -1.46
C ASP A 548 46.89 2.73 -2.11
N THR A 549 47.74 1.93 -1.49
CA THR A 549 48.01 0.53 -1.86
C THR A 549 47.27 -0.46 -0.99
N GLY A 550 46.04 -0.13 -0.60
CA GLY A 550 45.18 -0.99 0.22
C GLY A 550 44.52 -2.09 -0.58
N GLY A 551 43.50 -2.74 0.01
CA GLY A 551 42.81 -3.86 -0.61
C GLY A 551 41.92 -3.53 -1.82
N GLY A 552 41.77 -2.25 -2.19
CA GLY A 552 40.88 -1.80 -3.27
C GLY A 552 39.38 -1.93 -2.96
N ILE A 553 38.55 -1.45 -3.90
CA ILE A 553 37.09 -1.44 -3.79
C ILE A 553 36.52 -2.30 -4.92
N PRO A 554 35.65 -3.29 -4.63
CA PRO A 554 35.00 -4.09 -5.67
C PRO A 554 34.07 -3.27 -6.57
N ASP A 555 34.02 -3.56 -7.87
CA ASP A 555 33.16 -2.86 -8.85
C ASP A 555 31.67 -2.84 -8.45
N SER A 556 31.20 -3.90 -7.78
CA SER A 556 29.82 -4.03 -7.33
C SER A 556 29.37 -2.96 -6.33
N VAL A 557 30.32 -2.32 -5.65
CA VAL A 557 30.05 -1.27 -4.64
C VAL A 557 30.60 0.10 -5.02
N LEU A 558 31.43 0.18 -6.07
CA LEU A 558 32.07 1.41 -6.49
C LEU A 558 31.06 2.54 -6.78
N ASN A 559 29.92 2.21 -7.39
CA ASN A 559 28.84 3.15 -7.67
C ASN A 559 28.05 3.60 -6.43
N LYS A 560 28.29 2.99 -5.27
CA LYS A 560 27.56 3.26 -4.02
C LYS A 560 28.40 3.94 -2.96
N ILE A 561 29.71 4.14 -3.21
CA ILE A 561 30.62 4.69 -2.19
C ILE A 561 30.27 6.13 -1.79
N PHE A 562 29.56 6.87 -2.64
CA PHE A 562 29.09 8.23 -2.40
C PHE A 562 27.64 8.28 -1.86
N ASP A 563 26.95 7.13 -1.80
CA ASP A 563 25.60 7.07 -1.24
C ASP A 563 25.66 7.33 0.28
N PRO A 564 24.76 8.17 0.82
CA PRO A 564 24.69 8.39 2.26
C PRO A 564 24.43 7.07 3.01
N PHE A 565 25.12 6.91 4.15
CA PHE A 565 25.05 5.72 5.02
C PHE A 565 25.65 4.42 4.43
N PHE A 566 26.18 4.46 3.21
CA PHE A 566 26.84 3.29 2.65
C PHE A 566 28.20 3.06 3.32
N THR A 567 28.45 1.88 3.85
CA THR A 567 29.73 1.48 4.45
C THR A 567 29.93 -0.02 4.34
N THR A 568 31.18 -0.40 4.05
CA THR A 568 31.65 -1.80 4.09
C THR A 568 32.24 -2.18 5.47
N LYS A 569 32.38 -1.22 6.38
CA LYS A 569 32.93 -1.43 7.72
C LYS A 569 31.88 -2.05 8.65
N PRO A 570 32.30 -2.83 9.67
CA PRO A 570 31.37 -3.40 10.66
C PRO A 570 30.54 -2.34 11.39
N VAL A 571 29.34 -2.74 11.82
CA VAL A 571 28.40 -1.88 12.56
C VAL A 571 29.10 -1.20 13.74
N GLY A 572 29.02 0.12 13.81
CA GLY A 572 29.64 0.95 14.85
C GLY A 572 31.08 1.44 14.53
N LYS A 573 31.74 0.95 13.48
CA LYS A 573 33.08 1.41 13.06
C LYS A 573 33.06 2.35 11.84
N GLY A 574 31.96 2.42 11.11
CA GLY A 574 31.79 3.32 9.96
C GLY A 574 30.42 3.98 9.99
N THR A 575 30.37 5.29 9.80
CA THR A 575 29.11 6.05 9.71
C THR A 575 28.50 6.01 8.30
N GLY A 576 29.29 5.65 7.28
CA GLY A 576 28.91 5.68 5.88
C GLY A 576 28.65 7.10 5.31
N LEU A 577 29.06 8.14 6.03
CA LEU A 577 28.78 9.54 5.67
C LEU A 577 30.00 10.31 5.17
N GLY A 578 31.21 9.83 5.50
CA GLY A 578 32.44 10.57 5.16
C GLY A 578 32.58 10.83 3.66
N MET A 579 32.32 9.82 2.82
CA MET A 579 32.46 9.96 1.37
C MET A 579 31.30 10.72 0.72
N SER A 580 30.08 10.58 1.21
CA SER A 580 28.92 11.36 0.72
C SER A 580 29.08 12.85 1.04
N ILE A 581 29.55 13.18 2.24
CA ILE A 581 29.86 14.57 2.63
C ILE A 581 31.02 15.09 1.81
N SER A 582 32.10 14.31 1.58
CA SER A 582 33.21 14.71 0.75
C SER A 582 32.77 14.99 -0.69
N HIS A 583 31.88 14.16 -1.23
CA HIS A 583 31.31 14.40 -2.56
C HIS A 583 30.49 15.69 -2.58
N GLN A 584 29.63 15.91 -1.59
CA GLN A 584 28.82 17.13 -1.48
C GLN A 584 29.68 18.39 -1.34
N ILE A 585 30.71 18.39 -0.50
CA ILE A 585 31.65 19.51 -0.35
C ILE A 585 32.31 19.85 -1.68
N VAL A 586 32.78 18.83 -2.42
CA VAL A 586 33.46 19.06 -3.69
C VAL A 586 32.51 19.54 -4.78
N THR A 587 31.33 18.88 -4.91
CA THR A 587 30.41 19.16 -6.03
C THR A 587 29.52 20.38 -5.79
N GLU A 588 28.93 20.51 -4.59
CA GLU A 588 27.97 21.58 -4.32
C GLU A 588 28.67 22.89 -3.85
N HIS A 589 29.65 22.77 -2.94
CA HIS A 589 30.29 23.97 -2.37
C HIS A 589 31.47 24.49 -3.21
N HIS A 590 32.18 23.60 -3.91
CA HIS A 590 33.33 23.99 -4.73
C HIS A 590 33.11 23.86 -6.23
N GLN A 591 31.90 23.44 -6.67
CA GLN A 591 31.53 23.25 -8.09
C GLN A 591 32.54 22.37 -8.85
N GLY A 592 33.13 21.41 -8.13
CA GLY A 592 34.16 20.50 -8.61
C GLY A 592 33.62 19.10 -8.89
N THR A 593 34.55 18.16 -9.06
CA THR A 593 34.24 16.73 -9.22
C THR A 593 35.12 15.89 -8.30
N LEU A 594 34.55 14.85 -7.73
CA LEU A 594 35.22 13.81 -6.95
C LEU A 594 35.05 12.48 -7.64
N THR A 595 36.15 11.90 -8.12
CA THR A 595 36.16 10.61 -8.81
C THR A 595 36.98 9.58 -8.03
N CYS A 596 36.66 8.30 -8.21
CA CYS A 596 37.36 7.19 -7.57
C CYS A 596 37.74 6.16 -8.64
N LEU A 597 39.01 5.79 -8.69
CA LEU A 597 39.54 4.68 -9.47
C LEU A 597 40.06 3.64 -8.48
N SER A 598 39.64 2.40 -8.61
CA SER A 598 40.07 1.35 -7.69
C SER A 598 40.16 0.01 -8.40
N THR A 599 41.22 -0.74 -8.11
CA THR A 599 41.41 -2.13 -8.55
C THR A 599 41.52 -3.02 -7.32
N LEU A 600 40.71 -4.07 -7.27
CA LEU A 600 40.72 -4.98 -6.13
C LEU A 600 42.09 -5.64 -5.99
N GLY A 601 42.70 -5.53 -4.83
CA GLY A 601 44.03 -6.04 -4.52
C GLY A 601 45.21 -5.12 -4.89
N GLU A 602 44.96 -4.00 -5.59
CA GLU A 602 46.04 -3.08 -5.98
C GLU A 602 45.96 -1.74 -5.22
N GLY A 603 44.74 -1.29 -4.89
CA GLY A 603 44.54 -0.05 -4.14
C GLY A 603 43.44 0.83 -4.69
N THR A 604 43.37 2.08 -4.16
CA THR A 604 42.32 3.06 -4.52
C THR A 604 42.95 4.43 -4.72
N GLU A 605 42.52 5.16 -5.75
CA GLU A 605 42.87 6.56 -6.01
C GLU A 605 41.59 7.40 -6.07
N PHE A 606 41.52 8.42 -5.21
CA PHE A 606 40.50 9.46 -5.26
C PHE A 606 41.09 10.72 -5.88
N THR A 607 40.42 11.26 -6.90
CA THR A 607 40.81 12.50 -7.57
C THR A 607 39.74 13.57 -7.35
N ILE A 608 40.17 14.66 -6.74
CA ILE A 608 39.40 15.88 -6.49
C ILE A 608 39.79 16.89 -7.57
N THR A 609 38.83 17.43 -8.30
CA THR A 609 39.05 18.53 -9.25
C THR A 609 38.20 19.71 -8.85
N ILE A 610 38.81 20.85 -8.58
CA ILE A 610 38.14 22.10 -8.19
C ILE A 610 38.62 23.27 -9.03
N PRO A 611 37.79 24.30 -9.30
CA PRO A 611 38.23 25.52 -9.97
C PRO A 611 39.18 26.34 -9.09
N THR A 612 40.13 27.06 -9.72
CA THR A 612 41.05 27.95 -9.02
C THR A 612 40.39 29.20 -8.45
N THR A 613 39.25 29.61 -9.04
CA THR A 613 38.41 30.72 -8.58
C THR A 613 36.99 30.30 -8.47
N GLN A 614 36.30 30.72 -7.41
CA GLN A 614 34.88 30.40 -7.20
C GLN A 614 34.00 31.48 -7.86
N ASN A 615 33.19 31.11 -8.84
CA ASN A 615 32.14 32.00 -9.34
C ASN A 615 31.08 32.19 -8.24
N GLN A 616 31.07 33.35 -7.60
CA GLN A 616 30.01 33.73 -6.68
C GLN A 616 28.70 33.93 -7.47
N SER A 617 27.94 32.87 -7.70
CA SER A 617 26.50 33.00 -7.95
C SER A 617 25.83 33.15 -6.58
N PRO A 618 25.00 34.18 -6.33
CA PRO A 618 24.33 34.36 -5.06
C PRO A 618 23.32 33.23 -4.90
N VAL A 619 23.62 32.29 -4.00
CA VAL A 619 22.63 31.32 -3.53
C VAL A 619 21.65 32.05 -2.64
N GLY A 620 20.39 32.14 -3.11
CA GLY A 620 19.25 32.35 -2.24
C GLY A 620 18.66 33.75 -2.19
N ALA A 621 17.89 34.07 -3.22
CA ALA A 621 16.67 34.86 -3.06
C ALA A 621 15.58 34.10 -3.82
N SER A 622 14.97 33.14 -3.14
CA SER A 622 13.64 32.65 -3.52
C SER A 622 12.71 32.95 -2.36
N GLU A 623 11.77 33.81 -2.69
CA GLU A 623 10.56 34.22 -1.94
C GLU A 623 9.80 33.05 -1.36
#